data_5a75ef9da24ad00e50a679355da0462c
#
_entry.id   5a75ef9da24ad00e50a679355da0462c
#
_cell.length_a   1.000
_cell.length_b   1.000
_cell.length_c   1.000
_cell.angle_alpha   90.00
_cell.angle_beta   90.00
_cell.angle_gamma   90.00
#
_symmetry.space_group_name_H-M   'P 1'
#
loop_
_entity.id
_entity.type
_entity.pdbx_description
1 polymer ?
#
loop_
_entity_poly.entity_id
_entity_poly.type
_entity_poly.pdbx_seq_one_letter_code
_entity_poly.pdbx_strand_id
1 'polypeptide(L)'
;MYFNSFASRARSVSIRAVSDHGGGSRGVYSIGAVAQMLGIAVATIRNWEERYATIVPERSPGGHRLYSRDDVEQLRFIAAEVSAGLSAADAHRLLAERSESGQALRNDGSGAGTRLLVLLAERDPVAAELAQFFLRTEGYEVHLALAAGEAEEQWLESRPQLAIVELMISGGVGTDLCRRLKQHGAGAVLALSVLQARDEALAAGADAFLQKPVDPLELVSTVKDLLGASALVAQRGRESA
;
A
#
# COMPACT_ATOMS: atom_id res chain seq x y z
N MET A 1 -5.71 70.35 30.83
CA MET A 1 -6.98 69.94 30.21
C MET A 1 -6.75 69.78 28.72
N TYR A 2 -6.33 68.71 28.24
CA TYR A 2 -6.49 68.30 26.84
C TYR A 2 -6.35 66.80 26.78
N PHE A 3 -7.48 66.13 26.57
CA PHE A 3 -7.55 64.72 26.20
C PHE A 3 -7.18 64.60 24.74
N ASN A 4 -6.20 63.79 24.42
CA ASN A 4 -5.89 63.43 23.04
C ASN A 4 -6.11 61.93 22.85
N SER A 5 -7.16 61.66 22.14
CA SER A 5 -7.62 60.34 21.70
C SER A 5 -6.69 59.81 20.60
N PHE A 6 -5.97 58.73 20.83
CA PHE A 6 -5.28 57.96 19.79
C PHE A 6 -6.09 56.74 19.46
N ALA A 7 -6.88 56.81 18.42
CA ALA A 7 -7.56 55.68 17.82
C ALA A 7 -6.55 54.83 17.05
N SER A 8 -6.19 53.72 17.63
CA SER A 8 -5.40 52.68 16.99
C SER A 8 -6.24 51.94 15.96
N ARG A 9 -5.91 52.09 14.69
CA ARG A 9 -6.46 51.37 13.56
C ARG A 9 -6.00 49.90 13.62
N ALA A 10 -6.82 49.03 14.16
CA ALA A 10 -6.67 47.59 14.00
C ALA A 10 -6.89 47.23 12.53
N ARG A 11 -5.85 46.83 11.81
CA ARG A 11 -5.97 46.19 10.51
C ARG A 11 -6.46 44.77 10.76
N SER A 12 -7.70 44.51 10.41
CA SER A 12 -8.21 43.14 10.29
C SER A 12 -7.44 42.41 9.22
N VAL A 13 -6.57 41.53 9.63
CA VAL A 13 -6.04 40.49 8.75
C VAL A 13 -7.16 39.48 8.56
N SER A 14 -7.84 39.55 7.41
CA SER A 14 -8.70 38.47 6.96
C SER A 14 -7.89 37.22 6.77
N ILE A 15 -7.92 36.34 7.74
CA ILE A 15 -7.51 34.95 7.57
C ILE A 15 -8.55 34.35 6.61
N ARG A 16 -8.21 34.29 5.32
CA ARG A 16 -8.94 33.44 4.39
C ARG A 16 -8.86 32.02 4.96
N ALA A 17 -10.02 31.52 5.39
CA ALA A 17 -10.21 30.11 5.64
C ALA A 17 -9.79 29.35 4.38
N VAL A 18 -8.67 28.65 4.46
CA VAL A 18 -8.33 27.62 3.50
C VAL A 18 -9.40 26.58 3.68
N SER A 19 -10.28 26.48 2.72
CA SER A 19 -11.29 25.42 2.65
C SER A 19 -10.53 24.10 2.64
N ASP A 20 -10.63 23.39 3.75
CA ASP A 20 -10.18 22.01 3.92
C ASP A 20 -11.06 21.15 2.99
N HIS A 21 -10.59 20.93 1.77
CA HIS A 21 -11.21 20.04 0.81
C HIS A 21 -10.55 18.68 0.97
N GLY A 22 -11.21 17.80 1.72
CA GLY A 22 -11.08 16.36 1.63
C GLY A 22 -9.72 15.81 2.01
N GLY A 23 -9.64 14.88 2.96
CA GLY A 23 -8.45 14.22 3.46
C GLY A 23 -7.60 13.55 2.38
N GLY A 24 -6.89 14.34 1.58
CA GLY A 24 -5.85 13.89 0.67
C GLY A 24 -4.64 13.44 1.49
N SER A 25 -4.16 12.25 1.25
CA SER A 25 -2.96 11.74 1.90
C SER A 25 -1.75 12.61 1.48
N ARG A 26 -0.90 12.94 2.45
CA ARG A 26 0.29 13.78 2.25
C ARG A 26 1.21 13.18 1.20
N GLY A 27 1.80 14.02 0.33
CA GLY A 27 2.77 13.59 -0.66
C GLY A 27 4.08 13.11 -0.01
N VAL A 28 4.45 11.86 -0.26
CA VAL A 28 5.63 11.21 0.33
C VAL A 28 6.53 10.54 -0.72
N TYR A 29 6.04 10.33 -1.94
CA TYR A 29 6.77 9.59 -2.99
C TYR A 29 7.47 10.53 -3.95
N SER A 30 8.76 10.28 -4.20
CA SER A 30 9.48 10.95 -5.27
C SER A 30 9.02 10.44 -6.64
N ILE A 31 9.18 11.25 -7.69
CA ILE A 31 8.84 10.86 -9.06
C ILE A 31 9.59 9.60 -9.52
N GLY A 32 10.83 9.41 -9.06
CA GLY A 32 11.62 8.20 -9.35
C GLY A 32 11.01 6.95 -8.74
N ALA A 33 10.55 7.04 -7.48
CA ALA A 33 9.87 5.94 -6.81
C ALA A 33 8.55 5.58 -7.51
N VAL A 34 7.75 6.59 -7.89
CA VAL A 34 6.49 6.38 -8.61
C VAL A 34 6.73 5.74 -9.98
N ALA A 35 7.73 6.21 -10.73
CA ALA A 35 8.10 5.65 -12.03
C ALA A 35 8.47 4.17 -11.93
N GLN A 36 9.25 3.81 -10.91
CA GLN A 36 9.63 2.42 -10.64
C GLN A 36 8.42 1.56 -10.24
N MET A 37 7.55 2.05 -9.35
CA MET A 37 6.33 1.35 -8.94
C MET A 37 5.38 1.04 -10.10
N LEU A 38 5.30 1.95 -11.08
CA LEU A 38 4.36 1.85 -12.19
C LEU A 38 4.97 1.23 -13.46
N GLY A 39 6.28 0.96 -13.45
CA GLY A 39 6.98 0.45 -14.62
C GLY A 39 7.01 1.41 -15.81
N ILE A 40 6.91 2.72 -15.58
CA ILE A 40 6.90 3.75 -16.62
C ILE A 40 8.06 4.74 -16.46
N ALA A 41 8.46 5.38 -17.56
CA ALA A 41 9.56 6.34 -17.51
C ALA A 41 9.18 7.62 -16.73
N VAL A 42 10.14 8.19 -15.98
CA VAL A 42 9.97 9.49 -15.30
C VAL A 42 9.52 10.59 -16.28
N ALA A 43 10.05 10.55 -17.52
CA ALA A 43 9.67 11.48 -18.56
C ALA A 43 8.19 11.38 -18.94
N THR A 44 7.61 10.17 -18.91
CA THR A 44 6.19 9.94 -19.17
C THR A 44 5.32 10.61 -18.10
N ILE A 45 5.66 10.43 -16.81
CA ILE A 45 4.94 11.07 -15.71
C ILE A 45 4.98 12.59 -15.83
N ARG A 46 6.16 13.17 -16.10
CA ARG A 46 6.30 14.62 -16.31
C ARG A 46 5.47 15.15 -17.46
N ASN A 47 5.47 14.42 -18.59
CA ASN A 47 4.67 14.78 -19.76
C ASN A 47 3.16 14.73 -19.46
N TRP A 48 2.71 13.76 -18.67
CA TRP A 48 1.33 13.68 -18.25
C TRP A 48 0.93 14.83 -17.31
N GLU A 49 1.77 15.19 -16.34
CA GLU A 49 1.55 16.36 -15.46
C GLU A 49 1.42 17.65 -16.28
N GLU A 50 2.38 17.89 -17.18
CA GLU A 50 2.45 19.13 -17.97
C GLU A 50 1.28 19.24 -18.97
N ARG A 51 0.88 18.12 -19.56
CA ARG A 51 -0.10 18.12 -20.64
C ARG A 51 -1.55 18.04 -20.17
N TYR A 52 -1.79 17.31 -19.11
CA TYR A 52 -3.17 17.01 -18.67
C TYR A 52 -3.52 17.66 -17.33
N ALA A 53 -2.56 17.96 -16.48
CA ALA A 53 -2.74 18.59 -15.17
C ALA A 53 -3.81 17.92 -14.27
N THR A 54 -4.13 16.66 -14.53
CA THR A 54 -5.13 15.88 -13.78
C THR A 54 -4.57 15.51 -12.40
N ILE A 55 -3.26 15.31 -12.33
CA ILE A 55 -2.53 14.96 -11.10
C ILE A 55 -1.49 16.05 -10.87
N VAL A 56 -1.58 16.70 -9.69
CA VAL A 56 -0.71 17.81 -9.32
C VAL A 56 0.00 17.46 -8.02
N PRO A 57 1.24 16.91 -8.09
CA PRO A 57 1.96 16.51 -6.89
C PRO A 57 2.34 17.71 -6.01
N GLU A 58 2.39 17.48 -4.71
CA GLU A 58 2.94 18.44 -3.76
C GLU A 58 4.41 18.72 -4.06
N ARG A 59 4.93 19.84 -3.53
CA ARG A 59 6.35 20.16 -3.61
C ARG A 59 6.95 20.21 -2.22
N SER A 60 8.08 19.53 -2.05
CA SER A 60 8.88 19.65 -0.83
C SER A 60 9.44 21.05 -0.69
N PRO A 61 9.94 21.45 0.50
CA PRO A 61 10.64 22.73 0.69
C PRO A 61 11.82 22.92 -0.27
N GLY A 62 12.44 21.84 -0.75
CA GLY A 62 13.50 21.86 -1.77
C GLY A 62 13.00 21.85 -3.22
N GLY A 63 11.70 22.02 -3.46
CA GLY A 63 11.09 22.09 -4.80
C GLY A 63 10.90 20.74 -5.50
N HIS A 64 11.21 19.61 -4.85
CA HIS A 64 11.03 18.27 -5.42
C HIS A 64 9.56 17.86 -5.41
N ARG A 65 9.13 17.16 -6.46
CA ARG A 65 7.79 16.57 -6.57
C ARG A 65 7.59 15.48 -5.53
N LEU A 66 6.48 15.56 -4.81
CA LEU A 66 6.04 14.57 -3.85
C LEU A 66 4.61 14.15 -4.18
N TYR A 67 4.42 12.88 -4.47
CA TYR A 67 3.13 12.30 -4.80
C TYR A 67 2.50 11.69 -3.55
N SER A 68 1.22 11.90 -3.38
CA SER A 68 0.42 11.22 -2.38
C SER A 68 0.11 9.78 -2.83
N ARG A 69 -0.47 9.00 -1.94
CA ARG A 69 -0.99 7.67 -2.28
C ARG A 69 -2.06 7.77 -3.36
N ASP A 70 -2.96 8.74 -3.24
CA ASP A 70 -4.06 8.94 -4.19
C ASP A 70 -3.51 9.29 -5.58
N ASP A 71 -2.45 10.11 -5.65
CA ASP A 71 -1.78 10.43 -6.90
C ASP A 71 -1.18 9.18 -7.56
N VAL A 72 -0.58 8.29 -6.77
CA VAL A 72 -0.02 7.03 -7.28
C VAL A 72 -1.12 6.11 -7.80
N GLU A 73 -2.25 6.01 -7.11
CA GLU A 73 -3.40 5.21 -7.56
C GLU A 73 -3.99 5.76 -8.86
N GLN A 74 -4.11 7.08 -8.99
CA GLN A 74 -4.56 7.75 -10.21
C GLN A 74 -3.59 7.52 -11.38
N LEU A 75 -2.28 7.66 -11.17
CA LEU A 75 -1.26 7.36 -12.17
C LEU A 75 -1.27 5.89 -12.60
N ARG A 76 -1.50 4.98 -11.65
CA ARG A 76 -1.64 3.54 -11.93
C ARG A 76 -2.82 3.26 -12.84
N PHE A 77 -3.98 3.86 -12.54
CA PHE A 77 -5.16 3.75 -13.39
C PHE A 77 -4.85 4.21 -14.83
N ILE A 78 -4.26 5.40 -14.99
CA ILE A 78 -3.89 5.92 -16.32
C ILE A 78 -2.92 4.96 -17.03
N ALA A 79 -1.88 4.48 -16.33
CA ALA A 79 -0.90 3.57 -16.91
C ALA A 79 -1.54 2.24 -17.37
N ALA A 80 -2.49 1.71 -16.59
CA ALA A 80 -3.22 0.50 -16.93
C ALA A 80 -4.10 0.70 -18.18
N GLU A 81 -4.86 1.79 -18.25
CA GLU A 81 -5.71 2.10 -19.41
C GLU A 81 -4.89 2.32 -20.69
N VAL A 82 -3.75 3.00 -20.59
CA VAL A 82 -2.82 3.18 -21.72
C VAL A 82 -2.22 1.85 -22.15
N SER A 83 -1.88 0.96 -21.21
CA SER A 83 -1.38 -0.38 -21.52
C SER A 83 -2.46 -1.27 -22.16
N ALA A 84 -3.72 -1.04 -21.82
CA ALA A 84 -4.88 -1.69 -22.44
C ALA A 84 -5.23 -1.13 -23.84
N GLY A 85 -4.51 -0.08 -24.30
CA GLY A 85 -4.64 0.47 -25.65
C GLY A 85 -5.38 1.79 -25.74
N LEU A 86 -5.79 2.42 -24.64
CA LEU A 86 -6.35 3.76 -24.66
C LEU A 86 -5.26 4.80 -24.95
N SER A 87 -5.67 5.92 -25.58
CA SER A 87 -4.77 7.08 -25.62
C SER A 87 -4.59 7.68 -24.24
N ALA A 88 -3.43 8.29 -23.95
CA ALA A 88 -3.21 8.96 -22.68
C ALA A 88 -4.26 10.06 -22.41
N ALA A 89 -4.71 10.77 -23.45
CA ALA A 89 -5.75 11.80 -23.34
C ALA A 89 -7.09 11.20 -22.87
N ASP A 90 -7.48 10.06 -23.41
CA ASP A 90 -8.73 9.39 -23.06
C ASP A 90 -8.66 8.80 -21.63
N ALA A 91 -7.52 8.22 -21.25
CA ALA A 91 -7.29 7.71 -19.90
C ALA A 91 -7.38 8.83 -18.84
N HIS A 92 -6.80 10.00 -19.10
CA HIS A 92 -6.90 11.17 -18.23
C HIS A 92 -8.33 11.73 -18.16
N ARG A 93 -9.05 11.76 -19.28
CA ARG A 93 -10.46 12.17 -19.29
C ARG A 93 -11.32 11.21 -18.49
N LEU A 94 -11.14 9.91 -18.66
CA LEU A 94 -11.87 8.89 -17.90
C LEU A 94 -11.63 8.99 -16.39
N LEU A 95 -10.39 9.29 -15.98
CA LEU A 95 -10.06 9.56 -14.59
C LEU A 95 -10.83 10.78 -14.05
N ALA A 96 -10.88 11.89 -14.81
CA ALA A 96 -11.59 13.10 -14.40
C ALA A 96 -13.11 12.85 -14.25
N GLU A 97 -13.73 12.16 -15.21
CA GLU A 97 -15.16 11.79 -15.17
C GLU A 97 -15.49 10.90 -13.93
N ARG A 98 -14.60 9.97 -13.58
CA ARG A 98 -14.74 9.15 -12.36
C ARG A 98 -14.64 9.98 -11.07
N SER A 99 -13.74 10.95 -11.05
CA SER A 99 -13.57 11.85 -9.90
C SER A 99 -14.79 12.76 -9.69
N GLU A 100 -15.39 13.26 -10.76
CA GLU A 100 -16.59 14.09 -10.72
C GLU A 100 -17.84 13.30 -10.30
N SER A 101 -17.94 12.04 -10.68
CA SER A 101 -19.07 11.17 -10.31
C SER A 101 -19.04 10.69 -8.86
N GLY A 102 -18.05 11.13 -8.04
CA GLY A 102 -17.90 10.72 -6.65
C GLY A 102 -17.54 9.24 -6.48
N GLN A 103 -17.24 8.54 -7.56
CA GLN A 103 -16.59 7.24 -7.53
C GLN A 103 -15.11 7.47 -7.25
N ALA A 104 -14.78 7.59 -5.95
CA ALA A 104 -13.39 7.44 -5.53
C ALA A 104 -12.82 6.22 -6.25
N LEU A 105 -11.53 6.29 -6.65
CA LEU A 105 -10.80 5.17 -7.24
C LEU A 105 -10.82 3.99 -6.24
N ARG A 106 -11.97 3.35 -6.13
CA ARG A 106 -12.05 2.01 -5.60
C ARG A 106 -11.45 1.16 -6.68
N ASN A 107 -10.38 0.46 -6.35
CA ASN A 107 -9.83 -0.60 -7.16
C ASN A 107 -10.96 -1.58 -7.50
N ASP A 108 -11.73 -1.30 -8.56
CA ASP A 108 -12.67 -2.23 -9.16
C ASP A 108 -11.90 -3.23 -10.05
N GLY A 109 -10.87 -3.80 -9.47
CA GLY A 109 -10.41 -5.13 -9.82
C GLY A 109 -11.38 -6.09 -9.19
N SER A 110 -12.43 -6.44 -9.95
CA SER A 110 -13.44 -7.45 -9.66
C SER A 110 -14.44 -7.14 -8.52
N GLY A 111 -15.67 -7.52 -8.81
CA GLY A 111 -16.88 -7.46 -8.05
C GLY A 111 -16.80 -7.64 -6.55
N ALA A 112 -17.85 -7.32 -5.86
CA ALA A 112 -18.09 -7.39 -4.42
C ALA A 112 -17.45 -8.63 -3.75
N GLY A 113 -16.12 -8.68 -3.70
CA GLY A 113 -15.27 -9.67 -3.04
C GLY A 113 -14.62 -9.04 -1.84
N THR A 114 -14.78 -9.66 -0.70
CA THR A 114 -14.05 -9.40 0.54
C THR A 114 -12.58 -9.12 0.22
N ARG A 115 -12.06 -7.93 0.58
CA ARG A 115 -10.63 -7.62 0.42
C ARG A 115 -9.83 -8.72 1.11
N LEU A 116 -8.82 -9.24 0.43
CA LEU A 116 -7.95 -10.25 1.01
C LEU A 116 -7.13 -9.60 2.13
N LEU A 117 -7.20 -10.18 3.32
CA LEU A 117 -6.52 -9.73 4.50
C LEU A 117 -5.15 -10.39 4.62
N VAL A 118 -4.12 -9.59 4.77
CA VAL A 118 -2.73 -10.00 4.99
C VAL A 118 -2.30 -9.56 6.39
N LEU A 119 -1.83 -10.50 7.19
CA LEU A 119 -1.17 -10.21 8.45
C LEU A 119 0.32 -9.97 8.20
N LEU A 120 0.85 -8.84 8.62
CA LEU A 120 2.26 -8.51 8.55
C LEU A 120 2.87 -8.50 9.95
N ALA A 121 3.65 -9.52 10.28
CA ALA A 121 4.40 -9.65 11.53
C ALA A 121 5.85 -9.20 11.30
N GLU A 122 6.14 -7.92 11.55
CA GLU A 122 7.42 -7.26 11.29
C GLU A 122 7.80 -6.39 12.48
N ARG A 123 8.98 -6.61 13.06
CA ARG A 123 9.45 -5.87 14.24
C ARG A 123 10.02 -4.49 13.93
N ASP A 124 10.53 -4.29 12.71
CA ASP A 124 11.09 -3.02 12.26
C ASP A 124 9.96 -2.12 11.72
N PRO A 125 9.64 -0.99 12.40
CA PRO A 125 8.54 -0.13 11.97
C PRO A 125 8.72 0.45 10.57
N VAL A 126 9.96 0.73 10.14
CA VAL A 126 10.25 1.28 8.81
C VAL A 126 10.03 0.24 7.73
N ALA A 127 10.51 -0.99 7.95
CA ALA A 127 10.27 -2.11 7.03
C ALA A 127 8.77 -2.46 6.98
N ALA A 128 8.08 -2.42 8.11
CA ALA A 128 6.65 -2.65 8.22
C ALA A 128 5.84 -1.60 7.42
N GLU A 129 6.15 -0.32 7.60
CA GLU A 129 5.48 0.78 6.89
C GLU A 129 5.65 0.63 5.37
N LEU A 130 6.85 0.32 4.92
CA LEU A 130 7.16 0.11 3.51
C LEU A 130 6.40 -1.09 2.92
N ALA A 131 6.42 -2.23 3.61
CA ALA A 131 5.71 -3.43 3.17
C ALA A 131 4.18 -3.20 3.16
N GLN A 132 3.63 -2.60 4.21
CA GLN A 132 2.21 -2.21 4.26
C GLN A 132 1.82 -1.33 3.07
N PHE A 133 2.67 -0.36 2.75
CA PHE A 133 2.40 0.53 1.63
C PHE A 133 2.23 -0.25 0.33
N PHE A 134 3.19 -1.09 -0.03
CA PHE A 134 3.13 -1.85 -1.28
C PHE A 134 1.93 -2.80 -1.32
N LEU A 135 1.66 -3.51 -0.23
CA LEU A 135 0.54 -4.45 -0.16
C LEU A 135 -0.82 -3.73 -0.26
N ARG A 136 -0.99 -2.61 0.45
CA ARG A 136 -2.22 -1.81 0.37
C ARG A 136 -2.43 -1.18 -1.01
N THR A 137 -1.34 -0.82 -1.69
CA THR A 137 -1.39 -0.30 -3.06
C THR A 137 -1.90 -1.37 -4.04
N GLU A 138 -1.64 -2.65 -3.77
CA GLU A 138 -2.17 -3.78 -4.55
C GLU A 138 -3.60 -4.20 -4.14
N GLY A 139 -4.22 -3.48 -3.22
CA GLY A 139 -5.61 -3.69 -2.83
C GLY A 139 -5.82 -4.62 -1.63
N TYR A 140 -4.74 -5.11 -1.00
CA TYR A 140 -4.85 -5.93 0.21
C TYR A 140 -5.22 -5.07 1.42
N GLU A 141 -6.01 -5.64 2.32
CA GLU A 141 -6.12 -5.15 3.69
C GLU A 141 -4.94 -5.68 4.49
N VAL A 142 -4.25 -4.84 5.26
CA VAL A 142 -3.04 -5.25 5.98
C VAL A 142 -3.17 -4.91 7.46
N HIS A 143 -3.12 -5.95 8.28
CA HIS A 143 -2.99 -5.84 9.73
C HIS A 143 -1.51 -5.99 10.10
N LEU A 144 -1.02 -5.08 10.93
CA LEU A 144 0.36 -5.08 11.41
C LEU A 144 0.42 -5.65 12.83
N ALA A 145 1.39 -6.52 13.06
CA ALA A 145 1.79 -6.97 14.38
C ALA A 145 3.30 -6.74 14.55
N LEU A 146 3.68 -6.09 15.65
CA LEU A 146 5.09 -5.80 15.97
C LEU A 146 5.72 -6.87 16.87
N ALA A 147 4.91 -7.81 17.37
CA ALA A 147 5.33 -8.90 18.22
C ALA A 147 4.66 -10.23 17.82
N ALA A 148 5.35 -11.34 18.11
CA ALA A 148 4.88 -12.67 17.74
C ALA A 148 3.54 -13.06 18.42
N GLY A 149 3.33 -12.69 19.68
CA GLY A 149 2.07 -12.94 20.38
C GLY A 149 0.90 -12.18 19.76
N GLU A 150 1.09 -10.91 19.43
CA GLU A 150 0.11 -10.08 18.73
C GLU A 150 -0.26 -10.66 17.35
N ALA A 151 0.76 -11.15 16.62
CA ALA A 151 0.54 -11.78 15.32
C ALA A 151 -0.31 -13.05 15.44
N GLU A 152 -0.08 -13.87 16.45
CA GLU A 152 -0.85 -15.10 16.69
C GLU A 152 -2.30 -14.78 17.08
N GLU A 153 -2.53 -13.80 17.95
CA GLU A 153 -3.87 -13.33 18.33
C GLU A 153 -4.65 -12.82 17.09
N GLN A 154 -4.03 -11.94 16.32
CA GLN A 154 -4.66 -11.41 15.09
C GLN A 154 -4.94 -12.50 14.05
N TRP A 155 -4.07 -13.52 13.94
CA TRP A 155 -4.28 -14.67 13.06
C TRP A 155 -5.52 -15.45 13.42
N LEU A 156 -5.73 -15.69 14.71
CA LEU A 156 -6.89 -16.44 15.22
C LEU A 156 -8.19 -15.65 15.11
N GLU A 157 -8.16 -14.35 15.41
CA GLU A 157 -9.33 -13.49 15.42
C GLU A 157 -9.80 -13.10 14.02
N SER A 158 -8.87 -12.60 13.20
CA SER A 158 -9.20 -12.00 11.89
C SER A 158 -9.16 -12.99 10.73
N ARG A 159 -8.55 -14.17 10.94
CA ARG A 159 -8.40 -15.24 9.94
C ARG A 159 -7.90 -14.74 8.59
N PRO A 160 -6.73 -14.09 8.53
CA PRO A 160 -6.18 -13.60 7.27
C PRO A 160 -5.85 -14.75 6.32
N GLN A 161 -5.85 -14.47 5.03
CA GLN A 161 -5.53 -15.44 3.98
C GLN A 161 -4.03 -15.69 3.85
N LEU A 162 -3.21 -14.72 4.30
CA LEU A 162 -1.76 -14.81 4.29
C LEU A 162 -1.17 -14.14 5.54
N ALA A 163 -0.13 -14.75 6.11
CA ALA A 163 0.78 -14.09 7.05
C ALA A 163 2.15 -13.88 6.40
N ILE A 164 2.72 -12.71 6.58
CA ILE A 164 4.12 -12.39 6.29
C ILE A 164 4.84 -12.30 7.63
N VAL A 165 5.83 -13.14 7.88
CA VAL A 165 6.50 -13.28 9.18
C VAL A 165 7.98 -12.99 9.04
N GLU A 166 8.47 -11.95 9.69
CA GLU A 166 9.89 -11.71 9.89
C GLU A 166 10.43 -12.65 10.97
N LEU A 167 11.43 -13.51 10.62
CA LEU A 167 11.86 -14.60 11.50
C LEU A 167 12.56 -14.14 12.78
N MET A 168 13.11 -12.92 12.79
CA MET A 168 13.76 -12.35 13.99
C MET A 168 12.77 -11.59 14.90
N ILE A 169 11.47 -11.66 14.62
CA ILE A 169 10.43 -11.04 15.45
C ILE A 169 10.54 -11.56 16.90
N SER A 170 10.32 -10.67 17.88
CA SER A 170 10.36 -11.01 19.30
C SER A 170 11.61 -11.79 19.75
N GLY A 171 12.77 -11.48 19.15
CA GLY A 171 14.04 -12.11 19.51
C GLY A 171 14.34 -13.43 18.78
N GLY A 172 13.71 -13.70 17.65
CA GLY A 172 14.01 -14.85 16.78
C GLY A 172 13.03 -16.03 16.92
N VAL A 173 11.83 -15.77 17.43
CA VAL A 173 10.78 -16.81 17.55
C VAL A 173 9.89 -16.92 16.30
N GLY A 174 10.24 -16.24 15.20
CA GLY A 174 9.44 -16.22 13.98
C GLY A 174 9.27 -17.59 13.33
N THR A 175 10.28 -18.46 13.40
CA THR A 175 10.17 -19.86 12.92
C THR A 175 9.11 -20.63 13.70
N ASP A 176 9.06 -20.47 15.03
CA ASP A 176 8.02 -21.09 15.86
C ASP A 176 6.66 -20.47 15.60
N LEU A 177 6.61 -19.15 15.35
CA LEU A 177 5.38 -18.48 14.95
C LEU A 177 4.84 -19.07 13.64
N CYS A 178 5.66 -19.23 12.60
CA CYS A 178 5.25 -19.88 11.34
C CYS A 178 4.57 -21.23 11.60
N ARG A 179 5.19 -22.06 12.44
CA ARG A 179 4.67 -23.40 12.81
C ARG A 179 3.31 -23.30 13.49
N ARG A 180 3.14 -22.39 14.46
CA ARG A 180 1.86 -22.19 15.15
C ARG A 180 0.79 -21.67 14.22
N LEU A 181 1.09 -20.69 13.37
CA LEU A 181 0.12 -20.16 12.42
C LEU A 181 -0.40 -21.26 11.47
N LYS A 182 0.47 -22.12 10.99
CA LYS A 182 0.09 -23.26 10.13
C LYS A 182 -0.73 -24.32 10.87
N GLN A 183 -0.51 -24.52 12.16
CA GLN A 183 -1.31 -25.42 12.99
C GLN A 183 -2.73 -24.88 13.23
N HIS A 184 -2.90 -23.58 13.29
CA HIS A 184 -4.17 -22.93 13.62
C HIS A 184 -5.02 -22.51 12.40
N GLY A 185 -4.50 -22.64 11.17
CA GLY A 185 -5.24 -22.17 10.00
C GLY A 185 -4.71 -22.64 8.66
N ALA A 186 -5.57 -22.52 7.65
CA ALA A 186 -5.28 -22.90 6.26
C ALA A 186 -4.65 -21.76 5.43
N GLY A 187 -4.41 -20.60 6.02
CA GLY A 187 -3.80 -19.45 5.34
C GLY A 187 -2.35 -19.74 4.94
N ALA A 188 -1.87 -19.03 3.92
CA ALA A 188 -0.50 -19.12 3.49
C ALA A 188 0.43 -18.36 4.46
N VAL A 189 1.70 -18.80 4.56
CA VAL A 189 2.73 -18.15 5.37
C VAL A 189 3.95 -17.86 4.50
N LEU A 190 4.32 -16.58 4.40
CA LEU A 190 5.55 -16.10 3.78
C LEU A 190 6.53 -15.71 4.89
N ALA A 191 7.70 -16.35 4.92
CA ALA A 191 8.75 -16.01 5.87
C ALA A 191 9.73 -14.99 5.27
N LEU A 192 10.15 -14.00 6.07
CA LEU A 192 11.19 -13.02 5.73
C LEU A 192 12.35 -13.12 6.71
N SER A 193 13.59 -13.00 6.25
CA SER A 193 14.76 -12.93 7.14
C SER A 193 15.96 -12.26 6.48
N VAL A 194 16.79 -11.63 7.31
CA VAL A 194 18.15 -11.21 6.90
C VAL A 194 19.12 -12.39 6.85
N LEU A 195 18.78 -13.50 7.51
CA LEU A 195 19.59 -14.72 7.53
C LEU A 195 19.16 -15.69 6.42
N GLN A 196 20.06 -16.57 6.01
CA GLN A 196 19.76 -17.64 5.06
C GLN A 196 19.06 -18.80 5.79
N ALA A 197 17.81 -18.59 6.16
CA ALA A 197 17.00 -19.52 6.95
C ALA A 197 15.85 -20.16 6.14
N ARG A 198 16.01 -20.27 4.81
CA ARG A 198 14.98 -20.82 3.91
C ARG A 198 14.53 -22.22 4.34
N ASP A 199 15.47 -23.12 4.53
CA ASP A 199 15.16 -24.53 4.84
C ASP A 199 14.46 -24.66 6.20
N GLU A 200 14.90 -23.88 7.19
CA GLU A 200 14.28 -23.83 8.51
C GLU A 200 12.85 -23.25 8.45
N ALA A 201 12.66 -22.20 7.67
CA ALA A 201 11.35 -21.58 7.49
C ALA A 201 10.35 -22.54 6.80
N LEU A 202 10.79 -23.21 5.73
CA LEU A 202 9.95 -24.18 5.01
C LEU A 202 9.66 -25.42 5.88
N ALA A 203 10.64 -25.91 6.65
CA ALA A 203 10.45 -27.00 7.60
C ALA A 203 9.49 -26.62 8.75
N ALA A 204 9.39 -25.32 9.08
CA ALA A 204 8.43 -24.80 10.03
C ALA A 204 7.03 -24.57 9.43
N GLY A 205 6.84 -24.84 8.14
CA GLY A 205 5.55 -24.75 7.45
C GLY A 205 5.33 -23.45 6.68
N ALA A 206 6.34 -22.60 6.53
CA ALA A 206 6.24 -21.47 5.59
C ALA A 206 6.07 -22.01 4.16
N ASP A 207 5.17 -21.38 3.40
CA ASP A 207 4.91 -21.76 2.00
C ASP A 207 5.92 -21.11 1.04
N ALA A 208 6.53 -19.98 1.45
CA ALA A 208 7.61 -19.33 0.74
C ALA A 208 8.54 -18.59 1.70
N PHE A 209 9.71 -18.22 1.18
CA PHE A 209 10.74 -17.48 1.91
C PHE A 209 11.38 -16.44 1.01
N LEU A 210 11.51 -15.20 1.50
CA LEU A 210 12.28 -14.14 0.88
C LEU A 210 13.38 -13.66 1.82
N GLN A 211 14.55 -13.42 1.25
CA GLN A 211 15.70 -12.90 1.99
C GLN A 211 15.69 -11.38 1.95
N LYS A 212 15.86 -10.73 3.10
CA LYS A 212 16.03 -9.29 3.18
C LYS A 212 17.43 -8.86 2.71
N PRO A 213 17.58 -7.70 2.01
CA PRO A 213 16.54 -6.73 1.67
C PRO A 213 15.58 -7.26 0.59
N VAL A 214 14.27 -7.15 0.81
CA VAL A 214 13.26 -7.64 -0.12
C VAL A 214 12.93 -6.56 -1.14
N ASP A 215 12.98 -6.91 -2.43
CA ASP A 215 12.47 -6.06 -3.49
C ASP A 215 10.93 -5.97 -3.39
N PRO A 216 10.34 -4.76 -3.44
CA PRO A 216 8.90 -4.60 -3.35
C PRO A 216 8.10 -5.36 -4.39
N LEU A 217 8.61 -5.48 -5.62
CA LEU A 217 7.94 -6.23 -6.68
C LEU A 217 7.99 -7.73 -6.42
N GLU A 218 9.12 -8.23 -5.90
CA GLU A 218 9.26 -9.62 -5.49
C GLU A 218 8.31 -9.96 -4.34
N LEU A 219 8.17 -9.07 -3.33
CA LEU A 219 7.21 -9.23 -2.25
C LEU A 219 5.78 -9.34 -2.79
N VAL A 220 5.36 -8.38 -3.61
CA VAL A 220 4.01 -8.34 -4.17
C VAL A 220 3.73 -9.55 -5.07
N SER A 221 4.68 -9.94 -5.93
CA SER A 221 4.56 -11.11 -6.79
C SER A 221 4.39 -12.39 -5.97
N THR A 222 5.24 -12.59 -4.97
CA THR A 222 5.16 -13.77 -4.08
C THR A 222 3.84 -13.83 -3.32
N VAL A 223 3.35 -12.70 -2.83
CA VAL A 223 2.04 -12.62 -2.16
C VAL A 223 0.90 -13.00 -3.10
N LYS A 224 0.91 -12.50 -4.34
CA LYS A 224 -0.09 -12.86 -5.37
C LYS A 224 -0.08 -14.35 -5.69
N ASP A 225 1.09 -14.93 -5.85
CA ASP A 225 1.25 -16.36 -6.15
C ASP A 225 0.72 -17.24 -5.02
N LEU A 226 1.04 -16.91 -3.77
CA LEU A 226 0.57 -17.64 -2.60
C LEU A 226 -0.96 -17.54 -2.42
N LEU A 227 -1.54 -16.36 -2.62
CA LEU A 227 -2.98 -16.17 -2.51
C LEU A 227 -3.73 -16.82 -3.68
N GLY A 228 -3.18 -16.79 -4.90
CA GLY A 228 -3.71 -17.49 -6.06
C GLY A 228 -3.72 -19.00 -5.89
N ALA A 229 -2.63 -19.58 -5.38
CA ALA A 229 -2.53 -21.01 -5.09
C ALA A 229 -3.54 -21.45 -4.01
N SER A 230 -3.67 -20.66 -2.94
CA SER A 230 -4.62 -20.93 -1.85
C SER A 230 -6.08 -20.91 -2.33
N ALA A 231 -6.45 -20.00 -3.23
CA ALA A 231 -7.79 -19.94 -3.81
C ALA A 231 -8.14 -21.18 -4.65
N LEU A 232 -7.19 -21.67 -5.44
CA LEU A 232 -7.35 -22.88 -6.26
C LEU A 232 -7.54 -24.15 -5.40
N VAL A 233 -6.82 -24.27 -4.30
CA VAL A 233 -6.96 -25.38 -3.34
C VAL A 233 -8.34 -25.35 -2.67
N ALA A 234 -8.79 -24.15 -2.25
CA ALA A 234 -10.11 -23.98 -1.62
C ALA A 234 -11.27 -24.30 -2.57
N GLN A 235 -11.16 -24.01 -3.87
CA GLN A 235 -12.16 -24.37 -4.88
C GLN A 235 -12.24 -25.88 -5.08
N ARG A 236 -11.10 -26.57 -5.22
CA ARG A 236 -11.06 -28.03 -5.38
C ARG A 236 -11.65 -28.79 -4.19
N GLY A 237 -11.43 -28.27 -2.97
CA GLY A 237 -12.01 -28.86 -1.76
C GLY A 237 -13.54 -28.73 -1.67
N ARG A 238 -14.14 -27.72 -2.33
CA ARG A 238 -15.60 -27.53 -2.38
C ARG A 238 -16.29 -28.39 -3.46
N GLU A 239 -15.58 -28.74 -4.51
CA GLU A 239 -16.10 -29.61 -5.59
C GLU A 239 -16.04 -31.09 -5.23
N SER A 240 -15.30 -31.45 -4.17
CA SER A 240 -15.09 -32.83 -3.72
C SER A 240 -15.90 -33.19 -2.46
N ALA A 241 -16.70 -32.26 -1.92
CA ALA A 241 -17.56 -32.44 -0.74
C ALA A 241 -19.05 -32.34 -1.11
#